data_d32872023de2882324eafcd01a1f0644
#
_entry.id   d32872023de2882324eafcd01a1f0644
#
_cell.length_a   1.000
_cell.length_b   1.000
_cell.length_c   1.000
_cell.angle_alpha   90.00
_cell.angle_beta   90.00
_cell.angle_gamma   90.00
#
_symmetry.space_group_name_H-M   'P 1'
#
loop_
_entity.id
_entity.type
_entity.pdbx_description
1 polymer ?
#
loop_
_entity_poly.entity_id
_entity_poly.type
_entity_poly.pdbx_seq_one_letter_code
_entity_poly.pdbx_strand_id
1 'polypeptide(L)'
;MNRPIDLSVPKLRLGGIRPDFPIIAGMVPSGTRVLDIGCGDGDLLQFLQLEREVDGRGMELSQDGVNASVARGLAVVQGDADADLVDYPNGAFDVVILSQSLQVLHYPRLVL
;
A
#
# COMPACT_ATOMS: atom_id res chain seq x y z
N MET A 1 16.04 -14.26 12.86
CA MET A 1 15.60 -14.22 11.49
C MET A 1 14.63 -13.06 11.28
N ASN A 2 14.90 -12.26 10.32
CA ASN A 2 14.08 -11.09 10.06
C ASN A 2 13.17 -11.30 8.86
N ARG A 3 11.93 -11.07 9.13
CA ARG A 3 10.93 -11.06 8.09
C ARG A 3 10.21 -9.72 8.23
N PRO A 4 10.50 -8.76 7.34
CA PRO A 4 10.04 -7.39 7.55
C PRO A 4 8.53 -7.26 7.53
N ILE A 5 7.82 -8.18 6.85
CA ILE A 5 6.37 -8.14 6.77
C ILE A 5 5.83 -9.52 7.06
N ASP A 6 4.81 -9.57 7.92
CA ASP A 6 4.09 -10.83 8.21
C ASP A 6 3.18 -11.15 7.03
N LEU A 7 3.47 -12.25 6.34
CA LEU A 7 2.71 -12.69 5.19
C LEU A 7 1.66 -13.76 5.54
N SER A 8 1.41 -13.98 6.82
CA SER A 8 0.41 -14.97 7.25
C SER A 8 -1.03 -14.52 7.07
N VAL A 9 -1.24 -13.24 6.75
CA VAL A 9 -2.57 -12.68 6.55
C VAL A 9 -3.22 -13.18 5.27
N PRO A 10 -4.55 -13.18 5.19
CA PRO A 10 -5.25 -13.60 3.98
C PRO A 10 -4.87 -12.77 2.77
N LYS A 11 -4.86 -13.43 1.62
CA LYS A 11 -4.58 -12.79 0.34
C LYS A 11 -5.87 -12.69 -0.46
N LEU A 12 -6.07 -11.52 -1.07
CA LEU A 12 -7.13 -11.32 -2.04
C LEU A 12 -6.53 -11.57 -3.43
N ARG A 13 -7.05 -12.59 -4.13
CA ARG A 13 -6.58 -12.90 -5.49
C ARG A 13 -7.73 -12.73 -6.46
N LEU A 14 -7.54 -11.85 -7.42
CA LEU A 14 -8.55 -11.54 -8.42
C LEU A 14 -8.11 -11.95 -9.83
N GLY A 15 -7.14 -12.86 -9.92
CA GLY A 15 -6.60 -13.31 -11.20
C GLY A 15 -5.96 -12.17 -11.95
N GLY A 16 -6.11 -12.13 -13.26
CA GLY A 16 -5.61 -11.04 -14.09
C GLY A 16 -6.59 -9.87 -14.21
N ILE A 17 -7.64 -9.84 -13.40
CA ILE A 17 -8.67 -8.81 -13.46
C ILE A 17 -8.25 -7.66 -12.56
N ARG A 18 -8.62 -6.44 -12.95
CA ARG A 18 -8.41 -5.26 -12.15
C ARG A 18 -9.04 -5.43 -10.76
N PRO A 19 -8.35 -5.05 -9.69
CA PRO A 19 -8.88 -5.20 -8.33
C PRO A 19 -10.24 -4.52 -8.16
N ASP A 20 -11.09 -5.16 -7.37
CA ASP A 20 -12.34 -4.54 -6.95
C ASP A 20 -12.04 -3.61 -5.77
N PHE A 21 -11.97 -2.34 -6.04
CA PHE A 21 -11.62 -1.33 -5.05
C PHE A 21 -12.58 -1.30 -3.85
N PRO A 22 -13.89 -1.43 -4.02
CA PRO A 22 -14.79 -1.48 -2.86
C PRO A 22 -14.50 -2.64 -1.91
N ILE A 23 -14.13 -3.80 -2.45
CA ILE A 23 -13.75 -4.94 -1.60
C ILE A 23 -12.51 -4.62 -0.78
N ILE A 24 -11.51 -4.06 -1.44
CA ILE A 24 -10.27 -3.68 -0.76
C ILE A 24 -10.56 -2.61 0.30
N ALA A 25 -11.37 -1.62 -0.04
CA ALA A 25 -11.74 -0.57 0.90
C ALA A 25 -12.43 -1.13 2.15
N GLY A 26 -13.24 -2.17 1.98
CA GLY A 26 -13.87 -2.85 3.12
C GLY A 26 -12.89 -3.53 4.07
N MET A 27 -11.65 -3.75 3.62
CA MET A 27 -10.59 -4.35 4.43
C MET A 27 -9.70 -3.29 5.11
N VAL A 28 -9.95 -2.02 4.86
CA VAL A 28 -9.13 -0.92 5.37
C VAL A 28 -9.98 -0.07 6.31
N PRO A 29 -9.69 -0.06 7.62
CA PRO A 29 -10.44 0.79 8.54
C PRO A 29 -10.29 2.27 8.21
N SER A 30 -11.36 3.03 8.40
CA SER A 30 -11.35 4.46 8.14
C SER A 30 -10.32 5.19 8.99
N GLY A 31 -9.69 6.19 8.41
CA GLY A 31 -8.77 7.08 9.13
C GLY A 31 -7.42 6.46 9.46
N THR A 32 -7.12 5.27 8.94
CA THR A 32 -5.85 4.60 9.23
C THR A 32 -4.71 5.16 8.36
N ARG A 33 -3.49 4.88 8.80
CA ARG A 33 -2.28 5.20 8.02
C ARG A 33 -1.99 4.01 7.12
N VAL A 34 -1.96 4.26 5.82
CA VAL A 34 -1.85 3.21 4.80
C VAL A 34 -0.62 3.43 3.94
N LEU A 35 0.16 2.38 3.75
CA LEU A 35 1.23 2.35 2.75
C LEU A 35 0.81 1.41 1.63
N ASP A 36 0.78 1.92 0.40
CA ASP A 36 0.51 1.13 -0.80
C ASP A 36 1.81 0.91 -1.55
N ILE A 37 2.30 -0.33 -1.53
CA ILE A 37 3.53 -0.72 -2.20
C ILE A 37 3.21 -1.24 -3.59
N GLY A 38 3.87 -0.66 -4.60
CA GLY A 38 3.57 -0.93 -5.99
C GLY A 38 2.29 -0.22 -6.42
N CYS A 39 2.12 1.01 -5.98
CA CYS A 39 0.86 1.74 -6.14
C CYS A 39 0.55 2.17 -7.59
N GLY A 40 1.50 2.04 -8.50
CA GLY A 40 1.29 2.43 -9.90
C GLY A 40 0.96 3.90 -10.03
N ASP A 41 -0.14 4.20 -10.72
CA ASP A 41 -0.59 5.57 -10.93
C ASP A 41 -1.40 6.14 -9.75
N GLY A 42 -1.59 5.35 -8.70
CA GLY A 42 -2.26 5.80 -7.49
C GLY A 42 -3.79 5.65 -7.48
N ASP A 43 -4.36 4.94 -8.44
CA ASP A 43 -5.83 4.77 -8.52
C ASP A 43 -6.41 4.24 -7.21
N LEU A 44 -5.85 3.15 -6.69
CA LEU A 44 -6.35 2.54 -5.47
C LEU A 44 -6.14 3.46 -4.26
N LEU A 45 -4.97 4.06 -4.16
CA LEU A 45 -4.67 4.93 -3.05
C LEU A 45 -5.60 6.14 -3.01
N GLN A 46 -5.87 6.73 -4.17
CA GLN A 46 -6.81 7.84 -4.28
C GLN A 46 -8.22 7.41 -3.85
N PHE A 47 -8.65 6.24 -4.31
CA PHE A 47 -9.95 5.69 -3.92
C PHE A 47 -10.06 5.54 -2.41
N LEU A 48 -9.03 4.99 -1.77
CA LEU A 48 -9.02 4.81 -0.32
C LEU A 48 -9.04 6.12 0.44
N GLN A 49 -8.34 7.14 -0.05
CA GLN A 49 -8.37 8.45 0.58
C GLN A 49 -9.77 9.08 0.52
N LEU A 50 -10.48 8.90 -0.60
CA LEU A 50 -11.82 9.43 -0.76
C LEU A 50 -12.86 8.62 0.02
N GLU A 51 -12.78 7.29 0.00
CA GLU A 51 -13.81 6.43 0.58
C GLU A 51 -13.58 6.11 2.04
N ARG A 52 -12.32 6.08 2.49
CA ARG A 52 -11.98 5.64 3.85
C ARG A 52 -11.21 6.70 4.63
N GLU A 53 -10.98 7.85 4.04
CA GLU A 53 -10.30 8.97 4.69
C GLU A 53 -8.94 8.58 5.29
N VAL A 54 -8.21 7.70 4.60
CA VAL A 54 -6.91 7.23 5.09
C VAL A 54 -5.84 8.31 4.93
N ASP A 55 -4.82 8.23 5.79
CA ASP A 55 -3.58 8.94 5.56
C ASP A 55 -2.69 8.04 4.70
N GLY A 56 -2.73 8.26 3.40
CA GLY A 56 -2.12 7.35 2.44
C GLY A 56 -0.74 7.80 1.99
N ARG A 57 0.13 6.81 1.87
CA ARG A 57 1.45 6.95 1.27
C ARG A 57 1.62 5.84 0.26
N GLY A 58 2.35 6.13 -0.81
CA GLY A 58 2.65 5.13 -1.83
C GLY A 58 4.14 4.99 -2.06
N MET A 59 4.53 3.80 -2.51
CA MET A 59 5.87 3.50 -2.98
C MET A 59 5.76 2.83 -4.33
N GLU A 60 6.50 3.31 -5.31
CA GLU A 60 6.41 2.84 -6.68
C GLU A 60 7.80 2.86 -7.33
N LEU A 61 8.13 1.77 -8.03
CA LEU A 61 9.42 1.66 -8.73
C LEU A 61 9.49 2.55 -9.97
N SER A 62 8.38 2.65 -10.70
CA SER A 62 8.31 3.35 -11.96
C SER A 62 8.24 4.87 -11.75
N GLN A 63 9.14 5.61 -12.39
CA GLN A 63 9.08 7.05 -12.36
C GLN A 63 7.78 7.58 -12.96
N ASP A 64 7.28 6.93 -14.02
CA ASP A 64 6.00 7.33 -14.63
C ASP A 64 4.85 7.15 -13.64
N GLY A 65 4.84 6.05 -12.89
CA GLY A 65 3.82 5.82 -11.87
C GLY A 65 3.89 6.85 -10.75
N VAL A 66 5.09 7.19 -10.29
CA VAL A 66 5.27 8.23 -9.28
C VAL A 66 4.75 9.57 -9.80
N ASN A 67 5.11 9.94 -11.02
CA ASN A 67 4.69 11.20 -11.62
C ASN A 67 3.16 11.27 -11.75
N ALA A 68 2.54 10.19 -12.19
CA ALA A 68 1.08 10.13 -12.34
C ALA A 68 0.39 10.25 -10.98
N SER A 69 0.92 9.59 -9.96
CA SER A 69 0.37 9.65 -8.60
C SER A 69 0.50 11.04 -8.00
N VAL A 70 1.66 11.67 -8.15
CA VAL A 70 1.90 13.02 -7.64
C VAL A 70 0.99 14.02 -8.35
N ALA A 71 0.75 13.83 -9.64
CA ALA A 71 -0.18 14.68 -10.39
C ALA A 71 -1.62 14.60 -9.87
N ARG A 72 -1.98 13.50 -9.21
CA ARG A 72 -3.27 13.34 -8.53
C ARG A 72 -3.29 13.95 -7.12
N GLY A 73 -2.18 14.50 -6.66
CA GLY A 73 -2.06 15.03 -5.30
C GLY A 73 -1.75 14.00 -4.25
N LEU A 74 -1.24 12.82 -4.64
CA LEU A 74 -0.92 11.76 -3.71
C LEU A 74 0.52 11.86 -3.22
N ALA A 75 0.76 11.40 -2.00
CA ALA A 75 2.10 11.34 -1.42
C ALA A 75 2.75 10.01 -1.80
N VAL A 76 3.48 10.01 -2.89
CA VAL A 76 4.13 8.81 -3.43
C VAL A 76 5.61 9.08 -3.65
N VAL A 77 6.45 8.13 -3.26
CA VAL A 77 7.88 8.18 -3.49
C VAL A 77 8.31 7.05 -4.42
N GLN A 78 9.37 7.30 -5.17
CA GLN A 78 10.02 6.25 -5.92
C GLN A 78 10.85 5.41 -4.96
N GLY A 79 10.65 4.09 -4.98
CA GLY A 79 11.40 3.22 -4.09
C GLY A 79 11.19 1.76 -4.39
N ASP A 80 12.09 0.97 -3.81
CA ASP A 80 12.06 -0.49 -3.85
C ASP A 80 11.74 -0.99 -2.44
N ALA A 81 10.62 -1.70 -2.31
CA ALA A 81 10.19 -2.18 -0.99
C ALA A 81 11.25 -3.05 -0.31
N ASP A 82 11.98 -3.85 -1.09
CA ASP A 82 13.02 -4.73 -0.51
C ASP A 82 14.16 -3.95 0.13
N ALA A 83 14.49 -2.78 -0.43
CA ALA A 83 15.59 -1.97 0.06
C ALA A 83 15.14 -0.88 1.03
N ASP A 84 13.97 -0.29 0.78
CA ASP A 84 13.60 0.97 1.42
C ASP A 84 12.66 0.80 2.62
N LEU A 85 11.94 -0.32 2.73
CA LEU A 85 11.03 -0.54 3.87
C LEU A 85 11.74 -0.61 5.21
N VAL A 86 13.00 -1.03 5.22
CA VAL A 86 13.78 -1.13 6.46
C VAL A 86 13.98 0.22 7.14
N ASP A 87 13.85 1.31 6.40
CA ASP A 87 14.01 2.66 6.94
C ASP A 87 12.76 3.16 7.66
N TYR A 88 11.63 2.47 7.52
CA TYR A 88 10.42 2.88 8.20
C TYR A 88 10.40 2.30 9.63
N PRO A 89 10.06 3.11 10.64
CA PRO A 89 9.92 2.60 11.99
C PRO A 89 8.73 1.66 12.12
N ASN A 90 8.82 0.74 13.09
CA ASN A 90 7.67 -0.10 13.42
C ASN A 90 6.50 0.77 13.84
N GLY A 91 5.31 0.44 13.37
CA GLY A 91 4.12 1.20 13.67
C GLY A 91 3.93 2.45 12.83
N ALA A 92 4.77 2.68 11.81
CA ALA A 92 4.61 3.81 10.90
C ALA A 92 3.26 3.75 10.15
N PHE A 93 2.78 2.53 9.88
CA PHE A 93 1.53 2.31 9.16
C PHE A 93 0.65 1.31 9.89
N ASP A 94 -0.65 1.52 9.81
CA ASP A 94 -1.64 0.60 10.38
C ASP A 94 -1.99 -0.49 9.36
N VAL A 95 -1.91 -0.17 8.08
CA VAL A 95 -2.23 -1.08 6.98
C VAL A 95 -1.18 -0.93 5.91
N VAL A 96 -0.71 -2.05 5.37
CA VAL A 96 0.16 -2.07 4.19
C VAL A 96 -0.53 -2.90 3.12
N ILE A 97 -0.62 -2.33 1.92
CA ILE A 97 -1.18 -3.01 0.76
C ILE A 97 -0.02 -3.34 -0.18
N LEU A 98 0.06 -4.61 -0.57
CA LEU A 98 0.99 -5.05 -1.59
C LEU A 98 0.19 -5.18 -2.89
N SER A 99 0.07 -4.10 -3.63
CA SER A 99 -0.83 -4.04 -4.78
C SER A 99 -0.49 -5.03 -5.88
N GLN A 100 0.79 -5.32 -6.07
CA GLN A 100 1.24 -6.26 -7.09
C GLN A 100 0.78 -7.69 -6.81
N SER A 101 0.68 -8.08 -5.55
CA SER A 101 0.23 -9.42 -5.14
C SER A 101 -1.15 -9.42 -4.49
N LEU A 102 -1.81 -8.27 -4.43
CA LEU A 102 -3.15 -8.09 -3.86
C LEU A 102 -3.24 -8.62 -2.44
N GLN A 103 -2.33 -8.16 -1.60
CA GLN A 103 -2.33 -8.47 -0.17
C GLN A 103 -2.61 -7.22 0.63
N VAL A 104 -3.46 -7.36 1.66
CA VAL A 104 -3.74 -6.29 2.61
C VAL A 104 -3.31 -6.79 3.98
N LEU A 105 -2.35 -6.09 4.57
CA LEU A 105 -1.75 -6.46 5.84
C LEU A 105 -2.18 -5.46 6.91
N HIS A 106 -2.79 -5.95 7.98
CA HIS A 106 -3.25 -5.10 9.08
C HIS A 106 -2.22 -5.09 10.20
N TYR A 107 -1.90 -3.88 10.68
CA TYR A 107 -0.96 -3.67 11.78
C TYR A 107 0.35 -4.41 11.55
N PRO A 108 0.97 -4.21 10.37
CA PRO A 108 2.19 -4.96 10.05
C PRO A 108 3.34 -4.57 10.97
N ARG A 109 4.17 -5.55 11.27
CA ARG A 109 5.43 -5.31 11.96
C ARG A 109 6.55 -5.44 10.96
N LEU A 110 7.38 -4.41 10.90
CA LEU A 110 8.62 -4.47 10.14
C LEU A 110 9.69 -4.96 11.09
N VAL A 111 10.14 -6.18 10.90
CA VAL A 111 11.10 -6.82 11.79
C VAL A 111 12.46 -6.79 11.12
N LEU A 112 13.40 -6.14 11.76
CA LEU A 112 14.76 -6.02 11.28
C LEU A 112 15.68 -7.00 11.97
#